data_1cc8f57ce492ad2be1b8ed19f913d688
#
_entry.id   1cc8f57ce492ad2be1b8ed19f913d688
#
_cell.length_a   1.000
_cell.length_b   1.000
_cell.length_c   1.000
_cell.angle_alpha   90.00
_cell.angle_beta   90.00
_cell.angle_gamma   90.00
#
_symmetry.space_group_name_H-M   'P 1'
#
loop_
_entity.id
_entity.type
_entity.pdbx_description
1 polymer ?
#
loop_
_entity_poly.entity_id
_entity_poly.type
_entity_poly.pdbx_seq_one_letter_code
_entity_poly.pdbx_strand_id
1 'polypeptide(L)'
;MLTTNEILKKVRQLEIKSKKLASDLFTGEYHSAFKGRGMSFKEVREYAAGDDIRFIDWNVSARFGHPFSKVFEEERELTVMLLVDISASSLFGTVHARKRDIITEIGAVLSFSAVNNSDKIGVIFYSDKVEAYIPPKKGKQHALYIVRELLSKEPKGKGTQVSSALRYFNNSLTIYNACCFPFLGGI
;
A
#
# COMPACT_ATOMS: atom_id res chain seq x y z
N MET A 1 18.46 18.77 -12.48
CA MET A 1 18.66 17.62 -11.57
C MET A 1 18.63 18.12 -10.14
N LEU A 2 17.84 17.49 -9.28
CA LEU A 2 17.82 17.80 -7.85
C LEU A 2 19.09 17.24 -7.21
N THR A 3 19.73 18.02 -6.35
CA THR A 3 20.88 17.53 -5.57
C THR A 3 20.42 16.51 -4.53
N THR A 4 21.31 15.62 -4.09
CA THR A 4 20.99 14.59 -3.08
C THR A 4 20.41 15.20 -1.79
N ASN A 5 20.93 16.37 -1.39
CA ASN A 5 20.45 17.09 -0.20
C ASN A 5 19.03 17.65 -0.39
N GLU A 6 18.68 18.12 -1.58
CA GLU A 6 17.33 18.59 -1.90
C GLU A 6 16.32 17.45 -1.93
N ILE A 7 16.71 16.29 -2.47
CA ILE A 7 15.89 15.07 -2.44
C ILE A 7 15.62 14.67 -1.00
N LEU A 8 16.64 14.63 -0.15
CA LEU A 8 16.47 14.25 1.26
C LEU A 8 15.56 15.22 2.03
N LYS A 9 15.67 16.53 1.78
CA LYS A 9 14.76 17.53 2.37
C LYS A 9 13.32 17.31 1.91
N LYS A 10 13.10 17.12 0.61
CA LYS A 10 11.75 16.84 0.06
C LYS A 10 11.17 15.54 0.61
N VAL A 11 11.95 14.46 0.68
CA VAL A 11 11.51 13.19 1.28
C VAL A 11 11.05 13.38 2.73
N ARG A 12 11.80 14.14 3.53
CA ARG A 12 11.48 14.43 4.92
C ARG A 12 10.20 15.28 5.08
N GLN A 13 10.04 16.29 4.22
CA GLN A 13 8.81 17.10 4.18
C GLN A 13 7.58 16.24 3.80
N LEU A 14 7.73 15.39 2.79
CA LEU A 14 6.68 14.46 2.37
C LEU A 14 6.36 13.44 3.47
N GLU A 15 7.36 12.93 4.20
CA GLU A 15 7.13 12.04 5.33
C GLU A 15 6.27 12.70 6.42
N ILE A 16 6.58 13.94 6.78
CA ILE A 16 5.83 14.67 7.82
C ILE A 16 4.40 14.97 7.33
N LYS A 17 4.27 15.46 6.09
CA LYS A 17 2.98 15.83 5.51
C LYS A 17 2.08 14.59 5.32
N SER A 18 2.65 13.50 4.79
CA SER A 18 1.90 12.27 4.54
C SER A 18 1.50 11.54 5.82
N LYS A 19 2.30 11.57 6.88
CA LYS A 19 1.91 11.02 8.18
C LYS A 19 0.67 11.73 8.74
N LYS A 20 0.63 13.06 8.67
CA LYS A 20 -0.53 13.84 9.12
C LYS A 20 -1.76 13.51 8.27
N LEU A 21 -1.64 13.54 6.95
CA LEU A 21 -2.75 13.20 6.04
C LEU A 21 -3.20 11.75 6.18
N ALA A 22 -2.29 10.80 6.32
CA ALA A 22 -2.64 9.39 6.55
C ALA A 22 -3.37 9.21 7.89
N SER A 23 -2.92 9.88 8.97
CA SER A 23 -3.64 9.87 10.24
C SER A 23 -5.05 10.44 10.12
N ASP A 24 -5.22 11.55 9.41
CA ASP A 24 -6.51 12.23 9.29
C ASP A 24 -7.50 11.49 8.36
N LEU A 25 -6.99 10.86 7.30
CA LEU A 25 -7.81 10.16 6.30
C LEU A 25 -8.13 8.71 6.67
N PHE A 26 -7.25 8.04 7.42
CA PHE A 26 -7.34 6.61 7.72
C PHE A 26 -7.59 6.30 9.21
N THR A 27 -8.08 7.24 9.98
CA THR A 27 -8.61 7.03 11.35
C THR A 27 -9.91 6.22 11.37
N GLY A 28 -10.52 5.98 10.19
CA GLY A 28 -11.61 5.01 10.04
C GLY A 28 -11.05 3.61 9.81
N GLU A 29 -11.59 2.62 10.51
CA GLU A 29 -11.28 1.21 10.31
C GLU A 29 -11.44 0.84 8.82
N TYR A 30 -10.32 0.71 8.12
CA TYR A 30 -10.33 0.18 6.76
C TYR A 30 -10.43 -1.35 6.86
N HIS A 31 -11.65 -1.84 7.15
CA HIS A 31 -11.93 -3.27 7.09
C HIS A 31 -11.85 -3.73 5.63
N SER A 32 -10.69 -4.21 5.25
CA SER A 32 -10.46 -4.79 3.94
C SER A 32 -11.36 -6.02 3.74
N ALA A 33 -12.12 -6.01 2.66
CA ALA A 33 -12.98 -7.14 2.26
C ALA A 33 -12.18 -8.37 1.75
N PHE A 34 -10.85 -8.36 1.81
CA PHE A 34 -10.01 -9.43 1.26
C PHE A 34 -9.46 -10.36 2.35
N LYS A 35 -9.66 -11.68 2.17
CA LYS A 35 -9.25 -12.74 3.09
C LYS A 35 -7.79 -13.13 2.92
N GLY A 36 -6.94 -12.93 3.95
CA GLY A 36 -5.57 -13.42 4.07
C GLY A 36 -5.45 -14.53 5.11
N ARG A 37 -4.31 -15.23 5.16
CA ARG A 37 -4.09 -16.38 6.05
C ARG A 37 -3.37 -15.95 7.35
N GLY A 38 -4.07 -15.27 8.23
CA GLY A 38 -3.58 -14.99 9.57
C GLY A 38 -4.76 -14.84 10.52
N MET A 39 -4.80 -15.58 11.60
CA MET A 39 -5.81 -15.46 12.65
C MET A 39 -5.12 -14.93 13.89
N SER A 40 -5.42 -13.70 14.32
CA SER A 40 -5.05 -13.19 15.62
C SER A 40 -6.19 -13.42 16.62
N PHE A 41 -5.83 -13.81 17.83
CA PHE A 41 -6.81 -13.93 18.91
C PHE A 41 -7.36 -12.55 19.25
N LYS A 42 -8.69 -12.36 19.19
CA LYS A 42 -9.36 -11.11 19.53
C LYS A 42 -9.87 -11.13 20.96
N GLU A 43 -10.76 -12.07 21.25
CA GLU A 43 -11.43 -12.14 22.54
C GLU A 43 -12.00 -13.55 22.79
N VAL A 44 -12.47 -13.78 24.00
CA VAL A 44 -13.29 -14.94 24.35
C VAL A 44 -14.71 -14.44 24.61
N ARG A 45 -15.71 -15.02 23.92
CA ARG A 45 -17.13 -14.74 24.15
C ARG A 45 -17.89 -16.02 24.48
N GLU A 46 -19.10 -15.88 25.01
CA GLU A 46 -19.98 -17.02 25.20
C GLU A 46 -20.25 -17.73 23.87
N TYR A 47 -20.25 -19.05 23.93
CA TYR A 47 -20.55 -19.89 22.79
C TYR A 47 -22.00 -19.68 22.33
N ALA A 48 -22.18 -19.39 21.05
CA ALA A 48 -23.48 -19.29 20.41
C ALA A 48 -23.73 -20.51 19.52
N ALA A 49 -25.00 -20.96 19.41
CA ALA A 49 -25.36 -22.05 18.54
C ALA A 49 -24.99 -21.74 17.09
N GLY A 50 -24.09 -22.53 16.50
CA GLY A 50 -23.51 -22.33 15.16
C GLY A 50 -22.03 -21.97 15.15
N ASP A 51 -21.43 -21.67 16.32
CA ASP A 51 -19.98 -21.52 16.43
C ASP A 51 -19.27 -22.86 16.25
N ASP A 52 -18.07 -22.83 15.68
CA ASP A 52 -17.25 -24.03 15.49
C ASP A 52 -16.71 -24.51 16.85
N ILE A 53 -17.09 -25.74 17.22
CA ILE A 53 -16.70 -26.41 18.47
C ILE A 53 -15.18 -26.48 18.69
N ARG A 54 -14.39 -26.42 17.61
CA ARG A 54 -12.93 -26.44 17.69
C ARG A 54 -12.35 -25.20 18.34
N PHE A 55 -13.10 -24.11 18.39
CA PHE A 55 -12.67 -22.85 19.01
C PHE A 55 -13.15 -22.70 20.47
N ILE A 56 -13.78 -23.72 21.06
CA ILE A 56 -14.16 -23.67 22.47
C ILE A 56 -12.90 -23.61 23.34
N ASP A 57 -12.87 -22.63 24.24
CA ASP A 57 -11.86 -22.54 25.30
C ASP A 57 -12.30 -23.33 26.53
N TRP A 58 -11.85 -24.56 26.65
CA TRP A 58 -12.21 -25.44 27.75
C TRP A 58 -11.71 -24.94 29.12
N ASN A 59 -10.61 -24.16 29.16
CA ASN A 59 -10.10 -23.63 30.40
C ASN A 59 -10.99 -22.51 30.96
N VAL A 60 -11.44 -21.63 30.09
CA VAL A 60 -12.37 -20.55 30.47
C VAL A 60 -13.75 -21.15 30.78
N SER A 61 -14.23 -22.04 29.93
CA SER A 61 -15.52 -22.73 30.11
C SER A 61 -15.62 -23.47 31.45
N ALA A 62 -14.54 -24.16 31.86
CA ALA A 62 -14.49 -24.86 33.15
C ALA A 62 -14.60 -23.92 34.36
N ARG A 63 -14.09 -22.67 34.23
CA ARG A 63 -14.15 -21.69 35.33
C ARG A 63 -15.52 -21.04 35.49
N PHE A 64 -16.21 -20.83 34.38
CA PHE A 64 -17.51 -20.14 34.36
C PHE A 64 -18.73 -21.08 34.31
N GLY A 65 -18.51 -22.37 34.09
CA GLY A 65 -19.57 -23.38 34.09
C GLY A 65 -20.46 -23.41 32.84
N HIS A 66 -20.14 -22.65 31.81
CA HIS A 66 -20.80 -22.64 30.51
C HIS A 66 -19.77 -22.45 29.39
N PRO A 67 -20.07 -22.88 28.14
CA PRO A 67 -19.08 -22.90 27.08
C PRO A 67 -18.73 -21.50 26.57
N PHE A 68 -17.42 -21.23 26.42
CA PHE A 68 -16.86 -20.03 25.80
C PHE A 68 -16.09 -20.38 24.52
N SER A 69 -16.22 -19.54 23.49
CA SER A 69 -15.53 -19.68 22.22
C SER A 69 -14.49 -18.59 22.03
N LYS A 70 -13.31 -18.98 21.53
CA LYS A 70 -12.27 -18.03 21.08
C LYS A 70 -12.70 -17.39 19.78
N VAL A 71 -12.78 -16.08 19.78
CA VAL A 71 -12.98 -15.28 18.56
C VAL A 71 -11.63 -14.90 18.01
N PHE A 72 -11.41 -15.23 16.75
CA PHE A 72 -10.23 -14.87 16.01
C PHE A 72 -10.58 -13.81 14.98
N GLU A 73 -9.74 -12.78 14.88
CA GLU A 73 -9.80 -11.78 13.83
C GLU A 73 -8.74 -12.12 12.78
N GLU A 74 -9.12 -12.11 11.53
CA GLU A 74 -8.21 -12.41 10.45
C GLU A 74 -7.36 -11.15 10.16
N GLU A 75 -6.12 -11.12 10.64
CA GLU A 75 -5.16 -10.09 10.23
C GLU A 75 -4.76 -10.29 8.78
N ARG A 76 -5.11 -9.32 7.94
CA ARG A 76 -4.86 -9.38 6.50
C ARG A 76 -3.78 -8.40 6.13
N GLU A 77 -2.65 -8.95 5.73
CA GLU A 77 -1.64 -8.16 5.06
C GLU A 77 -2.08 -7.86 3.62
N LEU A 78 -2.32 -6.60 3.32
CA LEU A 78 -2.53 -6.17 1.95
C LEU A 78 -1.19 -5.99 1.24
N THR A 79 -1.21 -6.25 -0.05
CA THR A 79 -0.10 -5.88 -0.93
C THR A 79 -0.58 -4.76 -1.85
N VAL A 80 -0.06 -3.57 -1.65
CA VAL A 80 -0.37 -2.38 -2.44
C VAL A 80 0.65 -2.27 -3.55
N MET A 81 0.20 -2.21 -4.80
CA MET A 81 1.06 -1.96 -5.96
C MET A 81 0.69 -0.63 -6.61
N LEU A 82 1.64 0.28 -6.64
CA LEU A 82 1.49 1.56 -7.34
C LEU A 82 1.95 1.42 -8.79
N LEU A 83 1.09 1.76 -9.74
CA LEU A 83 1.46 1.91 -11.14
C LEU A 83 1.63 3.40 -11.44
N VAL A 84 2.86 3.81 -11.68
CA VAL A 84 3.24 5.22 -11.80
C VAL A 84 3.66 5.53 -13.22
N ASP A 85 2.88 6.39 -13.88
CA ASP A 85 3.24 6.95 -15.17
C ASP A 85 4.34 8.01 -14.99
N ILE A 86 5.49 7.73 -15.57
CA ILE A 86 6.63 8.65 -15.60
C ILE A 86 6.91 9.20 -17.01
N SER A 87 5.96 9.05 -17.94
CA SER A 87 6.11 9.55 -19.32
C SER A 87 6.34 11.08 -19.37
N ALA A 88 6.76 11.57 -20.54
CA ALA A 88 7.00 12.99 -20.73
C ALA A 88 5.76 13.88 -20.47
N SER A 89 4.54 13.33 -20.63
CA SER A 89 3.29 14.01 -20.29
C SER A 89 3.15 14.30 -18.78
N SER A 90 3.83 13.56 -17.92
CA SER A 90 3.85 13.82 -16.48
C SER A 90 4.67 15.05 -16.09
N LEU A 91 5.53 15.55 -16.99
CA LEU A 91 6.31 16.78 -16.80
C LEU A 91 5.50 18.04 -17.08
N PHE A 92 4.33 17.91 -17.69
CA PHE A 92 3.43 19.05 -17.96
C PHE A 92 2.80 19.55 -16.65
N GLY A 93 2.72 20.85 -16.48
CA GLY A 93 2.12 21.44 -15.28
C GLY A 93 2.00 22.95 -15.35
N THR A 94 1.24 23.52 -14.44
CA THR A 94 1.07 24.96 -14.24
C THR A 94 2.22 25.53 -13.40
N VAL A 95 2.27 26.86 -13.29
CA VAL A 95 3.29 27.62 -12.53
C VAL A 95 3.39 27.17 -11.06
N HIS A 96 2.33 26.59 -10.48
CA HIS A 96 2.25 26.26 -9.06
C HIS A 96 2.48 24.78 -8.71
N ALA A 97 2.24 23.84 -9.63
CA ALA A 97 2.49 22.42 -9.38
C ALA A 97 2.69 21.65 -10.69
N ARG A 98 3.75 20.88 -10.79
CA ARG A 98 3.92 19.91 -11.86
C ARG A 98 3.10 18.66 -11.51
N LYS A 99 2.46 18.02 -12.50
CA LYS A 99 1.74 16.76 -12.34
C LYS A 99 2.56 15.72 -11.58
N ARG A 100 3.87 15.68 -11.85
CA ARG A 100 4.82 14.80 -11.16
C ARG A 100 4.92 15.07 -9.66
N ASP A 101 4.85 16.31 -9.20
CA ASP A 101 4.92 16.65 -7.78
C ASP A 101 3.66 16.11 -7.06
N ILE A 102 2.48 16.21 -7.68
CA ILE A 102 1.22 15.68 -7.17
C ILE A 102 1.27 14.14 -7.10
N ILE A 103 1.71 13.47 -8.19
CA ILE A 103 1.86 12.02 -8.24
C ILE A 103 2.80 11.53 -7.12
N THR A 104 3.91 12.24 -6.92
CA THR A 104 4.88 11.92 -5.88
C THR A 104 4.28 12.10 -4.48
N GLU A 105 3.51 13.16 -4.27
CA GLU A 105 2.84 13.42 -2.98
C GLU A 105 1.82 12.33 -2.66
N ILE A 106 0.97 11.97 -3.60
CA ILE A 106 -0.03 10.90 -3.43
C ILE A 106 0.69 9.55 -3.23
N GLY A 107 1.71 9.25 -4.02
CA GLY A 107 2.50 8.03 -3.86
C GLY A 107 3.18 7.93 -2.50
N ALA A 108 3.66 9.05 -1.96
CA ALA A 108 4.21 9.11 -0.62
C ALA A 108 3.16 8.86 0.46
N VAL A 109 1.98 9.50 0.35
CA VAL A 109 0.87 9.28 1.30
C VAL A 109 0.47 7.82 1.34
N LEU A 110 0.26 7.18 0.18
CA LEU A 110 -0.09 5.76 0.10
C LEU A 110 1.03 4.86 0.64
N SER A 111 2.30 5.20 0.36
CA SER A 111 3.44 4.43 0.87
C SER A 111 3.52 4.46 2.40
N PHE A 112 3.31 5.61 3.01
CA PHE A 112 3.33 5.73 4.47
C PHE A 112 2.06 5.17 5.12
N SER A 113 0.91 5.25 4.44
CA SER A 113 -0.31 4.58 4.89
C SER A 113 -0.13 3.06 4.94
N ALA A 114 0.43 2.45 3.89
CA ALA A 114 0.74 1.03 3.87
C ALA A 114 1.69 0.63 5.02
N VAL A 115 2.70 1.45 5.33
CA VAL A 115 3.60 1.20 6.47
C VAL A 115 2.85 1.24 7.80
N ASN A 116 1.95 2.21 8.00
CA ASN A 116 1.18 2.33 9.23
C ASN A 116 0.25 1.11 9.45
N ASN A 117 -0.29 0.58 8.36
CA ASN A 117 -1.17 -0.60 8.38
C ASN A 117 -0.39 -1.93 8.35
N SER A 118 0.95 -1.90 8.40
CA SER A 118 1.81 -3.09 8.28
C SER A 118 1.64 -3.85 6.95
N ASP A 119 1.17 -3.18 5.91
CA ASP A 119 0.99 -3.71 4.56
C ASP A 119 2.29 -3.72 3.75
N LYS A 120 2.29 -4.51 2.68
CA LYS A 120 3.37 -4.52 1.69
C LYS A 120 3.11 -3.49 0.61
N ILE A 121 4.14 -2.76 0.20
CA ILE A 121 4.04 -1.79 -0.89
C ILE A 121 5.12 -2.02 -1.93
N GLY A 122 4.73 -1.97 -3.20
CA GLY A 122 5.60 -2.02 -4.36
C GLY A 122 5.22 -0.98 -5.41
N VAL A 123 6.08 -0.77 -6.39
CA VAL A 123 5.86 0.23 -7.45
C VAL A 123 6.29 -0.31 -8.81
N ILE A 124 5.50 -0.03 -9.83
CA ILE A 124 5.83 -0.21 -11.24
C ILE A 124 5.89 1.17 -11.89
N PHE A 125 7.06 1.56 -12.36
CA PHE A 125 7.24 2.76 -13.17
C PHE A 125 7.10 2.40 -14.64
N TYR A 126 6.27 3.12 -15.37
CA TYR A 126 6.07 2.87 -16.78
C TYR A 126 5.99 4.16 -17.61
N SER A 127 6.28 4.01 -18.91
CA SER A 127 6.07 5.00 -19.96
C SER A 127 5.43 4.30 -21.15
N ASP A 128 6.10 4.17 -22.28
CA ASP A 128 5.75 3.28 -23.40
C ASP A 128 5.96 1.79 -23.07
N LYS A 129 6.78 1.53 -22.05
CA LYS A 129 7.08 0.20 -21.50
C LYS A 129 7.32 0.28 -20.00
N VAL A 130 7.42 -0.87 -19.34
CA VAL A 130 7.84 -0.92 -17.93
C VAL A 130 9.32 -0.54 -17.83
N GLU A 131 9.62 0.53 -17.10
CA GLU A 131 10.96 1.06 -16.93
C GLU A 131 11.64 0.57 -15.65
N ALA A 132 10.86 0.34 -14.59
CA ALA A 132 11.37 -0.22 -13.36
C ALA A 132 10.27 -0.90 -12.56
N TYR A 133 10.65 -1.93 -11.83
CA TYR A 133 9.82 -2.65 -10.90
C TYR A 133 10.48 -2.69 -9.53
N ILE A 134 9.76 -2.26 -8.51
CA ILE A 134 10.15 -2.37 -7.12
C ILE A 134 9.22 -3.39 -6.47
N PRO A 135 9.73 -4.56 -6.04
CA PRO A 135 8.91 -5.61 -5.46
C PRO A 135 8.26 -5.16 -4.15
N PRO A 136 7.06 -5.68 -3.83
CA PRO A 136 6.36 -5.30 -2.62
C PRO A 136 7.09 -5.82 -1.37
N LYS A 137 7.44 -4.90 -0.47
CA LYS A 137 8.07 -5.18 0.83
C LYS A 137 7.44 -4.33 1.91
N LYS A 138 7.60 -4.76 3.17
CA LYS A 138 7.18 -4.01 4.35
C LYS A 138 8.28 -3.07 4.84
N GLY A 139 7.85 -2.10 5.62
CA GLY A 139 8.70 -1.31 6.47
C GLY A 139 9.02 0.08 5.95
N LYS A 140 9.33 0.97 6.90
CA LYS A 140 9.57 2.39 6.67
C LYS A 140 10.72 2.66 5.69
N GLN A 141 11.80 1.89 5.78
CA GLN A 141 12.95 2.07 4.88
C GLN A 141 12.57 1.83 3.42
N HIS A 142 11.71 0.82 3.18
CA HIS A 142 11.25 0.51 1.84
C HIS A 142 10.32 1.60 1.28
N ALA A 143 9.42 2.16 2.11
CA ALA A 143 8.59 3.30 1.71
C ALA A 143 9.44 4.54 1.38
N LEU A 144 10.45 4.85 2.20
CA LEU A 144 11.38 5.93 1.92
C LEU A 144 12.16 5.73 0.62
N TYR A 145 12.56 4.49 0.33
CA TYR A 145 13.19 4.13 -0.94
C TYR A 145 12.24 4.40 -2.12
N ILE A 146 10.97 3.98 -2.02
CA ILE A 146 9.95 4.24 -3.05
C ILE A 146 9.77 5.75 -3.27
N VAL A 147 9.63 6.54 -2.19
CA VAL A 147 9.46 8.00 -2.29
C VAL A 147 10.68 8.65 -2.96
N ARG A 148 11.88 8.18 -2.64
CA ARG A 148 13.11 8.65 -3.31
C ARG A 148 13.08 8.34 -4.81
N GLU A 149 12.71 7.13 -5.20
CA GLU A 149 12.61 6.75 -6.61
C GLU A 149 11.55 7.58 -7.34
N LEU A 150 10.38 7.84 -6.71
CA LEU A 150 9.35 8.73 -7.26
C LEU A 150 9.88 10.14 -7.55
N LEU A 151 10.75 10.66 -6.71
CA LEU A 151 11.36 12.00 -6.88
C LEU A 151 12.45 12.03 -7.94
N SER A 152 13.28 10.98 -8.02
CA SER A 152 14.51 10.97 -8.81
C SER A 152 14.36 10.34 -10.20
N LYS A 153 13.33 9.46 -10.39
CA LYS A 153 13.16 8.73 -11.64
C LYS A 153 12.83 9.64 -12.81
N GLU A 154 13.64 9.60 -13.86
CA GLU A 154 13.40 10.33 -15.10
C GLU A 154 12.86 9.36 -16.18
N PRO A 155 11.91 9.81 -17.03
CA PRO A 155 11.39 8.98 -18.11
C PRO A 155 12.47 8.67 -19.14
N LYS A 156 12.51 7.43 -19.60
CA LYS A 156 13.34 7.02 -20.74
C LYS A 156 12.53 6.99 -22.04
N GLY A 157 11.22 6.72 -21.95
CA GLY A 157 10.30 6.68 -23.07
C GLY A 157 9.56 8.01 -23.27
N LYS A 158 9.10 8.26 -24.50
CA LYS A 158 8.34 9.48 -24.85
C LYS A 158 6.83 9.26 -24.82
N GLY A 159 6.37 8.02 -24.97
CA GLY A 159 4.95 7.65 -25.02
C GLY A 159 4.43 7.16 -23.68
N THR A 160 3.11 6.95 -23.61
CA THR A 160 2.42 6.36 -22.45
C THR A 160 1.65 5.14 -22.90
N GLN A 161 1.94 3.96 -22.36
CA GLN A 161 1.23 2.73 -22.67
C GLN A 161 0.86 1.97 -21.38
N VAL A 162 -0.32 2.27 -20.86
CA VAL A 162 -0.85 1.65 -19.62
C VAL A 162 -1.01 0.13 -19.77
N SER A 163 -1.39 -0.36 -20.97
CA SER A 163 -1.61 -1.78 -21.23
C SER A 163 -0.35 -2.63 -21.00
N SER A 164 0.84 -2.09 -21.27
CA SER A 164 2.10 -2.78 -21.01
C SER A 164 2.36 -2.95 -19.50
N ALA A 165 2.09 -1.91 -18.73
CA ALA A 165 2.21 -1.94 -17.28
C ALA A 165 1.21 -2.90 -16.63
N LEU A 166 -0.05 -2.91 -17.09
CA LEU A 166 -1.10 -3.81 -16.60
C LEU A 166 -0.80 -5.27 -16.95
N ARG A 167 -0.31 -5.57 -18.16
CA ARG A 167 0.11 -6.93 -18.53
C ARG A 167 1.26 -7.41 -17.65
N TYR A 168 2.27 -6.56 -17.45
CA TYR A 168 3.39 -6.90 -16.58
C TYR A 168 2.92 -7.15 -15.15
N PHE A 169 2.05 -6.27 -14.63
CA PHE A 169 1.46 -6.41 -13.31
C PHE A 169 0.68 -7.73 -13.18
N ASN A 170 -0.20 -8.04 -14.13
CA ASN A 170 -1.01 -9.27 -14.10
C ASN A 170 -0.13 -10.53 -14.13
N ASN A 171 0.93 -10.54 -14.94
CA ASN A 171 1.89 -11.64 -14.97
C ASN A 171 2.69 -11.75 -13.65
N SER A 172 2.91 -10.64 -12.96
CA SER A 172 3.59 -10.60 -11.66
C SER A 172 2.66 -10.99 -10.51
N LEU A 173 1.34 -10.81 -10.68
CA LEU A 173 0.31 -11.08 -9.66
C LEU A 173 0.03 -12.56 -9.43
N THR A 174 0.42 -13.46 -10.30
CA THR A 174 0.26 -14.91 -10.10
C THR A 174 0.89 -15.37 -8.77
N ILE A 175 1.65 -14.50 -8.11
CA ILE A 175 2.37 -14.72 -6.86
C ILE A 175 1.77 -13.96 -5.65
N TYR A 176 0.97 -12.89 -5.87
CA TYR A 176 0.52 -12.00 -4.79
C TYR A 176 -0.95 -11.58 -4.94
N ASN A 177 -1.76 -11.72 -3.88
CA ASN A 177 -3.08 -11.06 -3.78
C ASN A 177 -2.84 -9.56 -3.59
N ALA A 178 -2.81 -8.78 -4.67
CA ALA A 178 -2.45 -7.36 -4.61
C ALA A 178 -3.62 -6.45 -5.01
N CYS A 179 -3.84 -5.38 -4.25
CA CYS A 179 -4.69 -4.26 -4.66
C CYS A 179 -3.90 -3.32 -5.58
N CYS A 180 -4.45 -3.06 -6.74
CA CYS A 180 -3.84 -2.18 -7.75
C CYS A 180 -4.38 -0.76 -7.61
N PHE A 181 -3.48 0.22 -7.47
CA PHE A 181 -3.83 1.64 -7.63
C PHE A 181 -3.18 2.16 -8.92
N PRO A 182 -3.92 2.21 -10.04
CA PRO A 182 -3.43 2.83 -11.26
C PRO A 182 -3.46 4.36 -11.08
N PHE A 183 -2.32 4.99 -10.98
CA PHE A 183 -2.21 6.43 -11.17
C PHE A 183 -2.21 6.71 -12.68
N LEU A 184 -3.40 6.86 -13.22
CA LEU A 184 -3.60 7.25 -14.60
C LEU A 184 -3.20 8.72 -14.76
N GLY A 185 -2.08 8.94 -15.40
CA GLY A 185 -1.67 10.24 -15.90
C GLY A 185 -2.41 10.60 -17.18
N GLY A 186 -3.72 10.47 -17.22
CA GLY A 186 -4.52 10.77 -18.40
C GLY A 186 -5.78 11.57 -18.04
N ILE A 187 -5.76 12.81 -18.27
CA ILE A 187 -6.69 13.71 -18.99
C ILE A 187 -5.97 15.04 -19.15
#